data_007861ce56ac309d02c235efc7f75e10
#
_entry.id   007861ce56ac309d02c235efc7f75e10
#
_cell.length_a   1.000
_cell.length_b   1.000
_cell.length_c   1.000
_cell.angle_alpha   90.00
_cell.angle_beta   90.00
_cell.angle_gamma   90.00
#
_symmetry.space_group_name_H-M   'P 1'
#
loop_
_entity.id
_entity.type
_entity.pdbx_description
1 polymer ?
#
loop_
_entity_poly.entity_id
_entity_poly.type
_entity_poly.pdbx_seq_one_letter_code
_entity_poly.pdbx_strand_id
1 'polypeptide(L)'
;MDDAMHLLSLSLMEPEAPLFLYSPSWLNVWEAHSYDIALKNTDTNSWAFKRFGTRADAYDKEVVNRTNYMAYISALEKVSDVAMQALPQKERMLLMKSRTAFIYVDSWGEAAGFEYDISTLHLSTIDTLPKNLVKKFSVDNVTCKIRGEKNALIQAMRLAQDYLSWDIFDFVIVCGGYRAIPLLAFTATNINPRSKMKESRKIPGMNLSIERVGCFIFSQTTGDLKVNCGPYFSADSSQYQKNYASDIVLVAFSGRASSITPFFKHPVKLLDLEKKYGSSGCITPALSWHHIFQHAFKGGRMRTILPDHNGGLTYFDTWY
;
A
#
# COMPACT_ATOMS: atom_id res chain seq x y z
N MET A 1 -22.76 17.70 2.11
CA MET A 1 -21.58 18.16 1.36
C MET A 1 -20.90 16.94 0.76
N ASP A 2 -20.35 17.07 -0.42
CA ASP A 2 -19.62 15.98 -1.08
C ASP A 2 -18.21 15.97 -0.44
N ASP A 3 -17.98 15.07 0.51
CA ASP A 3 -16.72 15.00 1.29
C ASP A 3 -15.57 14.40 0.47
N ALA A 4 -15.74 14.19 -0.82
CA ALA A 4 -14.75 13.60 -1.67
C ALA A 4 -13.59 14.57 -1.97
N MET A 5 -12.39 14.04 -1.99
CA MET A 5 -11.17 14.75 -2.39
C MET A 5 -10.78 14.40 -3.82
N HIS A 6 -9.91 15.18 -4.41
CA HIS A 6 -9.36 14.95 -5.74
C HIS A 6 -7.89 14.59 -5.66
N LEU A 7 -7.51 13.54 -6.37
CA LEU A 7 -6.12 13.18 -6.59
C LEU A 7 -5.58 13.97 -7.77
N LEU A 8 -4.76 14.97 -7.48
CA LEU A 8 -4.16 15.87 -8.49
C LEU A 8 -2.94 15.27 -9.15
N SER A 9 -2.17 14.52 -8.40
CA SER A 9 -0.96 13.89 -8.90
C SER A 9 -0.71 12.58 -8.18
N LEU A 10 -0.24 11.61 -8.95
CA LEU A 10 0.13 10.28 -8.52
C LEU A 10 1.48 9.93 -9.13
N SER A 11 2.42 9.52 -8.32
CA SER A 11 3.63 8.87 -8.78
C SER A 11 3.92 7.62 -7.96
N LEU A 12 4.22 6.54 -8.65
CA LEU A 12 4.62 5.26 -8.07
C LEU A 12 5.95 4.83 -8.71
N MET A 13 6.82 4.28 -7.89
CA MET A 13 8.11 3.75 -8.36
C MET A 13 8.36 2.40 -7.74
N GLU A 14 8.85 1.47 -8.55
CA GLU A 14 9.33 0.16 -8.14
C GLU A 14 10.80 0.00 -8.53
N PRO A 15 11.54 -0.95 -7.91
CA PRO A 15 12.93 -1.21 -8.26
C PRO A 15 13.07 -1.65 -9.72
N GLU A 16 14.11 -1.20 -10.40
CA GLU A 16 14.52 -1.72 -11.70
C GLU A 16 15.25 -3.07 -11.59
N ALA A 17 15.66 -3.42 -10.37
CA ALA A 17 16.37 -4.66 -10.06
C ALA A 17 15.59 -5.90 -10.51
N PRO A 18 16.28 -6.99 -10.88
CA PRO A 18 15.62 -8.25 -11.19
C PRO A 18 14.92 -8.84 -9.98
N LEU A 19 13.94 -9.70 -10.23
CA LEU A 19 13.36 -10.55 -9.21
C LEU A 19 14.41 -11.52 -8.69
N PHE A 20 14.48 -11.70 -7.38
CA PHE A 20 15.24 -12.80 -6.81
C PHE A 20 14.32 -13.79 -6.08
N LEU A 21 14.56 -15.06 -6.33
CA LEU A 21 13.86 -16.15 -5.66
C LEU A 21 14.47 -16.34 -4.27
N TYR A 22 13.64 -16.28 -3.24
CA TYR A 22 14.12 -16.46 -1.88
C TYR A 22 14.40 -17.95 -1.60
N SER A 23 15.55 -18.18 -0.97
CA SER A 23 15.93 -19.49 -0.45
C SER A 23 16.37 -19.32 1.01
N PRO A 24 15.68 -19.92 1.98
CA PRO A 24 16.04 -19.79 3.37
C PRO A 24 17.43 -20.44 3.63
N SER A 25 18.15 -19.85 4.56
CA SER A 25 19.42 -20.44 4.99
C SER A 25 19.15 -21.70 5.81
N TRP A 26 19.78 -22.82 5.43
CA TRP A 26 19.72 -24.07 6.20
C TRP A 26 20.32 -23.95 7.61
N LEU A 27 21.15 -22.92 7.85
CA LEU A 27 21.71 -22.62 9.17
C LEU A 27 20.75 -21.90 10.10
N ASN A 28 19.68 -21.31 9.56
CA ASN A 28 18.68 -20.60 10.35
C ASN A 28 17.35 -21.36 10.32
N VAL A 29 17.21 -22.28 11.28
CA VAL A 29 16.02 -23.14 11.39
C VAL A 29 14.73 -22.34 11.57
N TRP A 30 14.79 -21.21 12.28
CA TRP A 30 13.64 -20.37 12.51
C TRP A 30 13.16 -19.65 11.22
N GLU A 31 14.11 -19.17 10.42
CA GLU A 31 13.82 -18.56 9.13
C GLU A 31 13.22 -19.58 8.16
N ALA A 32 13.81 -20.77 8.07
CA ALA A 32 13.29 -21.86 7.26
C ALA A 32 11.88 -22.28 7.68
N HIS A 33 11.65 -22.39 8.98
CA HIS A 33 10.33 -22.71 9.53
C HIS A 33 9.28 -21.64 9.23
N SER A 34 9.63 -20.36 9.40
CA SER A 34 8.74 -19.23 9.09
C SER A 34 8.39 -19.18 7.61
N TYR A 35 9.36 -19.44 6.74
CA TYR A 35 9.18 -19.55 5.30
C TYR A 35 8.22 -20.69 4.92
N ASP A 36 8.44 -21.88 5.47
CA ASP A 36 7.58 -23.05 5.22
C ASP A 36 6.13 -22.84 5.66
N ILE A 37 5.92 -22.20 6.82
CA ILE A 37 4.59 -21.86 7.29
C ILE A 37 3.95 -20.84 6.34
N ALA A 38 4.68 -19.83 5.91
CA ALA A 38 4.19 -18.81 4.99
C ALA A 38 3.77 -19.40 3.64
N LEU A 39 4.53 -20.33 3.08
CA LEU A 39 4.17 -21.05 1.86
C LEU A 39 2.89 -21.88 2.03
N LYS A 40 2.74 -22.55 3.18
CA LYS A 40 1.53 -23.33 3.48
C LYS A 40 0.29 -22.43 3.62
N ASN A 41 0.44 -21.26 4.26
CA ASN A 41 -0.65 -20.33 4.47
C ASN A 41 -1.11 -19.64 3.18
N THR A 42 -0.20 -19.43 2.24
CA THR A 42 -0.49 -18.83 0.94
C THR A 42 -0.82 -19.84 -0.16
N ASP A 43 -0.66 -21.14 0.13
CA ASP A 43 -0.84 -22.24 -0.83
C ASP A 43 0.04 -22.07 -2.09
N THR A 44 1.29 -21.67 -1.87
CA THR A 44 2.29 -21.43 -2.92
C THR A 44 3.54 -22.27 -2.71
N ASN A 45 4.41 -22.35 -3.74
CA ASN A 45 5.61 -23.16 -3.68
C ASN A 45 6.90 -22.35 -3.50
N SER A 46 6.82 -21.03 -3.70
CA SER A 46 8.00 -20.18 -3.65
C SER A 46 7.64 -18.73 -3.35
N TRP A 47 8.64 -17.94 -3.01
CA TRP A 47 8.54 -16.51 -2.77
C TRP A 47 9.66 -15.77 -3.48
N ALA A 48 9.31 -14.71 -4.19
CA ALA A 48 10.25 -13.83 -4.86
C ALA A 48 10.11 -12.41 -4.36
N PHE A 49 11.24 -11.70 -4.38
CA PHE A 49 11.36 -10.33 -3.95
C PHE A 49 11.94 -9.44 -5.04
N LYS A 50 11.51 -8.18 -5.06
CA LYS A 50 12.10 -7.11 -5.86
C LYS A 50 12.35 -5.92 -4.96
N ARG A 51 13.62 -5.52 -4.78
CA ARG A 51 14.01 -4.55 -3.74
C ARG A 51 14.93 -3.48 -4.27
N PHE A 52 14.81 -2.27 -3.73
CA PHE A 52 15.70 -1.16 -4.06
C PHE A 52 17.14 -1.42 -3.64
N GLY A 53 18.07 -1.09 -4.53
CA GLY A 53 19.51 -1.25 -4.29
C GLY A 53 20.00 -2.69 -4.31
N THR A 54 19.17 -3.63 -4.75
CA THR A 54 19.64 -4.99 -5.06
C THR A 54 20.45 -4.96 -6.34
N ARG A 55 21.66 -5.51 -6.28
CA ARG A 55 22.53 -5.66 -7.46
C ARG A 55 22.24 -7.01 -8.13
N ALA A 56 22.27 -7.04 -9.45
CA ALA A 56 22.03 -8.25 -10.22
C ALA A 56 23.10 -9.35 -9.97
N ASP A 57 24.27 -8.94 -9.50
CA ASP A 57 25.42 -9.79 -9.19
C ASP A 57 25.56 -10.13 -7.68
N ALA A 58 24.60 -9.65 -6.85
CA ALA A 58 24.66 -9.95 -5.42
C ALA A 58 24.24 -11.39 -5.14
N TYR A 59 25.01 -12.08 -4.30
CA TYR A 59 24.62 -13.38 -3.78
C TYR A 59 23.34 -13.26 -2.94
N ASP A 60 22.44 -14.23 -3.03
CA ASP A 60 21.15 -14.24 -2.33
C ASP A 60 21.26 -13.91 -0.83
N LYS A 61 22.33 -14.35 -0.17
CA LYS A 61 22.61 -14.08 1.25
C LYS A 61 22.88 -12.61 1.56
N GLU A 62 23.54 -11.89 0.66
CA GLU A 62 23.82 -10.45 0.85
C GLU A 62 22.57 -9.60 0.64
N VAL A 63 21.69 -10.03 -0.25
CA VAL A 63 20.43 -9.35 -0.55
C VAL A 63 19.48 -9.40 0.63
N VAL A 64 19.47 -10.51 1.37
CA VAL A 64 18.58 -10.71 2.53
C VAL A 64 19.00 -9.86 3.72
N ASN A 65 20.31 -9.74 3.97
CA ASN A 65 20.84 -9.17 5.20
C ASN A 65 21.16 -7.67 5.13
N ARG A 66 21.28 -7.07 3.92
CA ARG A 66 21.59 -5.66 3.76
C ARG A 66 20.48 -4.95 3.02
N THR A 67 19.60 -4.33 3.78
CA THR A 67 18.66 -3.37 3.23
C THR A 67 19.42 -2.13 2.79
N ASN A 68 19.49 -1.84 1.50
CA ASN A 68 20.04 -0.58 1.05
C ASN A 68 19.03 0.56 1.29
N TYR A 69 19.02 1.04 2.53
CA TYR A 69 18.11 2.08 2.98
C TYR A 69 18.27 3.37 2.15
N MET A 70 19.50 3.70 1.74
CA MET A 70 19.77 4.90 0.94
C MET A 70 19.14 4.84 -0.45
N ALA A 71 19.12 3.67 -1.09
CA ALA A 71 18.43 3.51 -2.38
C ALA A 71 16.92 3.67 -2.25
N TYR A 72 16.32 3.16 -1.16
CA TYR A 72 14.91 3.37 -0.86
C TYR A 72 14.57 4.85 -0.62
N ILE A 73 15.39 5.57 0.16
CA ILE A 73 15.23 7.01 0.39
C ILE A 73 15.37 7.79 -0.92
N SER A 74 16.37 7.47 -1.74
CA SER A 74 16.54 8.09 -3.05
C SER A 74 15.33 7.86 -3.97
N ALA A 75 14.71 6.68 -3.89
CA ALA A 75 13.48 6.39 -4.62
C ALA A 75 12.29 7.23 -4.11
N LEU A 76 12.16 7.42 -2.78
CA LEU A 76 11.16 8.31 -2.19
C LEU A 76 11.34 9.76 -2.64
N GLU A 77 12.56 10.24 -2.71
CA GLU A 77 12.86 11.58 -3.20
C GLU A 77 12.50 11.73 -4.69
N LYS A 78 12.88 10.76 -5.52
CA LYS A 78 12.57 10.75 -6.95
C LYS A 78 11.06 10.70 -7.22
N VAL A 79 10.33 9.82 -6.54
CA VAL A 79 8.88 9.70 -6.73
C VAL A 79 8.15 10.98 -6.35
N SER A 80 8.66 11.69 -5.34
CA SER A 80 8.13 12.99 -4.92
C SER A 80 8.42 14.10 -5.94
N ASP A 81 9.62 14.10 -6.55
CA ASP A 81 9.95 15.02 -7.63
C ASP A 81 9.05 14.80 -8.85
N VAL A 82 8.83 13.54 -9.23
CA VAL A 82 7.94 13.20 -10.36
C VAL A 82 6.51 13.64 -10.07
N ALA A 83 5.98 13.39 -8.85
CA ALA A 83 4.65 13.81 -8.48
C ALA A 83 4.49 15.35 -8.53
N MET A 84 5.50 16.09 -8.05
CA MET A 84 5.50 17.55 -8.10
C MET A 84 5.59 18.07 -9.53
N GLN A 85 6.41 17.46 -10.38
CA GLN A 85 6.57 17.87 -11.78
C GLN A 85 5.35 17.57 -12.63
N ALA A 86 4.58 16.55 -12.30
CA ALA A 86 3.34 16.20 -13.00
C ALA A 86 2.23 17.24 -12.79
N LEU A 87 2.29 18.04 -11.71
CA LEU A 87 1.33 19.12 -11.51
C LEU A 87 1.52 20.24 -12.54
N PRO A 88 0.43 20.83 -13.06
CA PRO A 88 0.47 22.06 -13.82
C PRO A 88 1.22 23.18 -13.06
N GLN A 89 1.92 24.05 -13.77
CA GLN A 89 2.72 25.09 -13.14
C GLN A 89 1.93 25.96 -12.15
N LYS A 90 0.68 26.30 -12.50
CA LYS A 90 -0.22 27.08 -11.63
C LYS A 90 -0.49 26.36 -10.31
N GLU A 91 -0.83 25.08 -10.36
CA GLU A 91 -1.12 24.28 -9.17
C GLU A 91 0.12 24.04 -8.31
N ARG A 92 1.28 23.82 -8.94
CA ARG A 92 2.55 23.70 -8.24
C ARG A 92 2.90 24.98 -7.48
N MET A 93 2.72 26.16 -8.11
CA MET A 93 2.93 27.44 -7.44
C MET A 93 1.93 27.70 -6.31
N LEU A 94 0.68 27.25 -6.48
CA LEU A 94 -0.35 27.35 -5.46
C LEU A 94 0.00 26.48 -4.26
N LEU A 95 0.35 25.22 -4.48
CA LEU A 95 0.76 24.28 -3.44
C LEU A 95 1.90 24.84 -2.58
N MET A 96 2.91 25.45 -3.20
CA MET A 96 4.07 26.03 -2.50
C MET A 96 3.73 27.23 -1.59
N LYS A 97 2.54 27.83 -1.75
CA LYS A 97 2.10 29.02 -1.01
C LYS A 97 0.92 28.74 -0.09
N SER A 98 0.31 27.59 -0.19
CA SER A 98 -0.91 27.21 0.52
C SER A 98 -0.62 26.42 1.80
N ARG A 99 -1.63 26.27 2.63
CA ARG A 99 -1.58 25.41 3.83
C ARG A 99 -1.49 23.95 3.36
N THR A 100 -0.35 23.33 3.57
CA THR A 100 -0.08 21.98 3.09
C THR A 100 0.25 21.05 4.24
N ALA A 101 -0.46 19.92 4.34
CA ALA A 101 -0.11 18.83 5.23
C ALA A 101 0.78 17.79 4.52
N PHE A 102 1.70 17.20 5.25
CA PHE A 102 2.52 16.10 4.78
C PHE A 102 2.33 14.88 5.68
N ILE A 103 1.74 13.81 5.13
CA ILE A 103 1.51 12.54 5.82
C ILE A 103 2.51 11.53 5.27
N TYR A 104 3.31 10.96 6.16
CA TYR A 104 4.23 9.88 5.80
C TYR A 104 3.64 8.52 6.15
N VAL A 105 3.68 7.60 5.19
CA VAL A 105 3.15 6.24 5.35
C VAL A 105 4.26 5.22 5.08
N ASP A 106 4.49 4.31 6.02
CA ASP A 106 5.44 3.22 5.80
C ASP A 106 4.91 1.87 6.29
N SER A 107 5.36 0.81 5.63
CA SER A 107 5.20 -0.56 6.10
C SER A 107 6.43 -1.41 5.74
N TRP A 108 6.72 -2.42 6.56
CA TRP A 108 7.96 -3.19 6.49
C TRP A 108 7.71 -4.69 6.48
N GLY A 109 6.90 -5.14 5.62
CA GLY A 109 6.20 -6.38 5.78
C GLY A 109 5.00 -6.16 6.69
N GLU A 110 4.14 -7.11 6.78
CA GLU A 110 2.93 -7.01 7.61
C GLU A 110 3.23 -7.61 8.97
N ALA A 111 3.90 -6.87 9.82
CA ALA A 111 4.46 -7.37 11.05
C ALA A 111 3.67 -6.98 12.30
N ALA A 112 2.35 -6.98 12.24
CA ALA A 112 1.52 -6.70 13.42
C ALA A 112 1.90 -7.55 14.65
N GLY A 113 2.41 -8.77 14.45
CA GLY A 113 2.89 -9.62 15.53
C GLY A 113 4.26 -9.24 16.10
N PHE A 114 5.08 -8.51 15.33
CA PHE A 114 6.43 -8.10 15.73
C PHE A 114 6.52 -6.67 16.25
N GLU A 115 5.51 -5.85 15.99
CA GLU A 115 5.53 -4.44 16.39
C GLU A 115 5.68 -4.25 17.88
N TYR A 116 5.17 -5.17 18.69
CA TYR A 116 5.30 -5.09 20.15
C TYR A 116 6.72 -5.36 20.65
N ASP A 117 7.47 -6.24 20.01
CA ASP A 117 8.79 -6.67 20.51
C ASP A 117 9.96 -5.94 19.83
N ILE A 118 9.79 -5.55 18.58
CA ILE A 118 10.87 -4.94 17.77
C ILE A 118 10.72 -3.43 17.64
N SER A 119 9.55 -2.87 17.94
CA SER A 119 9.25 -1.44 17.74
C SER A 119 10.23 -0.52 18.45
N THR A 120 10.66 -0.86 19.66
CA THR A 120 11.61 -0.09 20.45
C THR A 120 13.02 -0.09 19.86
N LEU A 121 13.44 -1.16 19.21
CA LEU A 121 14.75 -1.26 18.57
C LEU A 121 14.77 -0.51 17.22
N HIS A 122 13.67 -0.49 16.52
CA HIS A 122 13.56 0.11 15.19
C HIS A 122 13.18 1.59 15.20
N LEU A 123 12.51 2.07 16.23
CA LEU A 123 12.12 3.48 16.37
C LEU A 123 13.32 4.44 16.28
N SER A 124 14.47 4.04 16.81
CA SER A 124 15.66 4.91 16.85
C SER A 124 16.49 4.88 15.55
N THR A 125 16.44 3.79 14.79
CA THR A 125 17.34 3.59 13.64
C THR A 125 16.68 3.81 12.28
N ILE A 126 15.37 3.73 12.20
CA ILE A 126 14.68 3.64 10.90
C ILE A 126 13.64 4.75 10.74
N ASP A 127 13.46 5.57 11.73
CA ASP A 127 12.40 6.57 11.81
C ASP A 127 12.79 7.95 11.26
N THR A 128 13.93 8.05 10.62
CA THR A 128 14.37 9.32 10.03
C THR A 128 13.82 9.48 8.62
N LEU A 129 12.68 10.13 8.51
CA LEU A 129 12.25 10.69 7.24
C LEU A 129 13.28 11.75 6.80
N PRO A 130 13.78 11.71 5.55
CA PRO A 130 14.70 12.73 5.06
C PRO A 130 14.04 14.11 5.15
N LYS A 131 14.63 15.01 5.91
CA LYS A 131 14.15 16.41 6.02
C LYS A 131 14.00 17.09 4.66
N ASN A 132 14.84 16.71 3.70
CA ASN A 132 14.80 17.24 2.34
C ASN A 132 13.49 16.87 1.61
N LEU A 133 12.91 15.71 1.90
CA LEU A 133 11.66 15.29 1.29
C LEU A 133 10.50 16.24 1.66
N VAL A 134 10.40 16.59 2.93
CA VAL A 134 9.34 17.47 3.43
C VAL A 134 9.52 18.91 2.90
N LYS A 135 10.75 19.40 2.90
CA LYS A 135 11.09 20.75 2.41
C LYS A 135 10.76 20.98 0.94
N LYS A 136 10.77 19.92 0.11
CA LYS A 136 10.38 20.01 -1.31
C LYS A 136 8.97 20.55 -1.52
N PHE A 137 8.10 20.36 -0.55
CA PHE A 137 6.70 20.79 -0.59
C PHE A 137 6.46 22.07 0.23
N SER A 138 7.49 22.80 0.61
CA SER A 138 7.39 23.97 1.50
C SER A 138 6.74 23.68 2.85
N VAL A 139 6.90 22.47 3.34
CA VAL A 139 6.42 22.04 4.65
C VAL A 139 7.60 21.92 5.60
N ASP A 140 7.50 22.49 6.79
CA ASP A 140 8.59 22.49 7.76
C ASP A 140 8.77 21.13 8.44
N ASN A 141 7.67 20.44 8.73
CA ASN A 141 7.66 19.18 9.44
C ASN A 141 6.59 18.23 8.89
N VAL A 142 6.74 16.93 9.17
CA VAL A 142 5.71 15.94 8.94
C VAL A 142 4.51 16.25 9.81
N THR A 143 3.33 16.39 9.20
CA THR A 143 2.09 16.65 9.94
C THR A 143 1.67 15.38 10.71
N CYS A 144 1.77 14.23 10.06
CA CYS A 144 1.42 12.93 10.65
C CYS A 144 2.28 11.84 10.04
N LYS A 145 2.56 10.81 10.85
CA LYS A 145 3.24 9.59 10.42
C LYS A 145 2.38 8.39 10.76
N ILE A 146 2.07 7.60 9.75
CA ILE A 146 1.26 6.39 9.88
C ILE A 146 2.13 5.22 9.48
N ARG A 147 2.47 4.40 10.48
CA ARG A 147 3.10 3.11 10.26
C ARG A 147 2.04 2.03 10.39
N GLY A 148 2.08 1.08 9.51
CA GLY A 148 1.13 -0.01 9.62
C GLY A 148 1.18 -0.93 8.42
N GLU A 149 0.15 -1.74 8.35
CA GLU A 149 -0.07 -2.76 7.36
C GLU A 149 -0.71 -2.18 6.08
N LYS A 150 -1.36 -3.02 5.31
CA LYS A 150 -2.07 -2.66 4.06
C LYS A 150 -3.05 -1.49 4.22
N ASN A 151 -3.63 -1.34 5.41
CA ASN A 151 -4.64 -0.30 5.68
C ASN A 151 -4.03 1.09 5.92
N ALA A 152 -2.71 1.22 6.12
CA ALA A 152 -2.09 2.49 6.50
C ALA A 152 -2.31 3.61 5.45
N LEU A 153 -2.28 3.28 4.16
CA LEU A 153 -2.58 4.26 3.11
C LEU A 153 -4.03 4.75 3.19
N ILE A 154 -4.99 3.85 3.41
CA ILE A 154 -6.42 4.26 3.53
C ILE A 154 -6.63 5.12 4.78
N GLN A 155 -5.94 4.81 5.87
CA GLN A 155 -5.99 5.66 7.08
C GLN A 155 -5.42 7.05 6.80
N ALA A 156 -4.30 7.14 6.07
CA ALA A 156 -3.73 8.42 5.64
C ALA A 156 -4.68 9.19 4.72
N MET A 157 -5.34 8.51 3.82
CA MET A 157 -6.33 9.11 2.90
C MET A 157 -7.58 9.62 3.64
N ARG A 158 -8.06 8.89 4.65
CA ARG A 158 -9.17 9.36 5.51
C ARG A 158 -8.78 10.64 6.24
N LEU A 159 -7.60 10.64 6.86
CA LEU A 159 -7.09 11.84 7.51
C LEU A 159 -6.92 13.00 6.53
N ALA A 160 -6.44 12.71 5.31
CA ALA A 160 -6.36 13.71 4.25
C ALA A 160 -7.74 14.27 3.86
N GLN A 161 -8.74 13.39 3.73
CA GLN A 161 -10.12 13.77 3.44
C GLN A 161 -10.71 14.65 4.55
N ASP A 162 -10.49 14.29 5.82
CA ASP A 162 -10.95 15.10 6.97
C ASP A 162 -10.26 16.47 6.97
N TYR A 163 -8.95 16.53 6.78
CA TYR A 163 -8.20 17.78 6.73
C TYR A 163 -8.67 18.73 5.63
N LEU A 164 -8.99 18.18 4.46
CA LEU A 164 -9.48 18.94 3.33
C LEU A 164 -10.94 19.37 3.53
N SER A 165 -11.81 18.45 4.00
CA SER A 165 -13.24 18.74 4.20
C SER A 165 -13.49 19.76 5.31
N TRP A 166 -12.64 19.82 6.32
CA TRP A 166 -12.70 20.80 7.41
C TRP A 166 -11.96 22.10 7.12
N ASP A 167 -11.46 22.26 5.88
CA ASP A 167 -10.69 23.45 5.45
C ASP A 167 -9.47 23.76 6.35
N ILE A 168 -8.85 22.73 6.92
CA ILE A 168 -7.62 22.87 7.71
C ILE A 168 -6.42 23.08 6.80
N PHE A 169 -6.37 22.32 5.70
CA PHE A 169 -5.33 22.40 4.69
C PHE A 169 -5.94 22.49 3.29
N ASP A 170 -5.26 23.18 2.40
CA ASP A 170 -5.64 23.32 0.98
C ASP A 170 -5.13 22.14 0.15
N PHE A 171 -3.98 21.57 0.57
CA PHE A 171 -3.37 20.40 -0.03
C PHE A 171 -2.94 19.40 1.04
N VAL A 172 -3.04 18.12 0.73
CA VAL A 172 -2.46 17.05 1.54
C VAL A 172 -1.60 16.16 0.67
N ILE A 173 -0.35 16.02 1.08
CA ILE A 173 0.63 15.15 0.43
C ILE A 173 0.75 13.89 1.27
N VAL A 174 0.46 12.75 0.65
CA VAL A 174 0.70 11.44 1.24
C VAL A 174 1.88 10.82 0.51
N CYS A 175 2.98 10.63 1.21
CA CYS A 175 4.19 10.05 0.64
C CYS A 175 4.65 8.88 1.49
N GLY A 176 5.12 7.81 0.86
CA GLY A 176 5.61 6.68 1.63
C GLY A 176 5.94 5.46 0.80
N GLY A 177 6.15 4.35 1.46
CA GLY A 177 6.52 3.13 0.77
C GLY A 177 6.46 1.87 1.61
N TYR A 178 6.59 0.77 0.92
CA TYR A 178 6.70 -0.56 1.46
C TYR A 178 8.11 -1.10 1.29
N ARG A 179 8.65 -1.64 2.37
CA ARG A 179 9.92 -2.35 2.37
C ARG A 179 9.69 -3.86 2.45
N ALA A 180 10.04 -4.56 1.39
CA ALA A 180 9.89 -6.01 1.29
C ALA A 180 11.02 -6.73 2.04
N ILE A 181 10.94 -6.78 3.37
CA ILE A 181 11.88 -7.51 4.22
C ILE A 181 11.39 -8.95 4.32
N PRO A 182 12.15 -9.96 3.80
CA PRO A 182 11.66 -11.33 3.67
C PRO A 182 11.06 -11.91 4.94
N LEU A 183 11.77 -11.80 6.05
CA LEU A 183 11.31 -12.34 7.32
C LEU A 183 9.98 -11.75 7.78
N LEU A 184 9.82 -10.43 7.64
CA LEU A 184 8.59 -9.74 8.00
C LEU A 184 7.45 -10.07 7.02
N ALA A 185 7.77 -10.25 5.73
CA ALA A 185 6.77 -10.68 4.74
C ALA A 185 6.23 -12.10 5.05
N PHE A 186 7.05 -13.00 5.58
CA PHE A 186 6.61 -14.35 5.95
C PHE A 186 5.73 -14.33 7.19
N THR A 187 6.09 -13.56 8.21
CA THR A 187 5.33 -13.50 9.46
C THR A 187 3.94 -12.91 9.28
N ALA A 188 3.76 -12.02 8.32
CA ALA A 188 2.46 -11.46 7.97
C ALA A 188 1.41 -12.51 7.62
N THR A 189 1.84 -13.61 7.00
CA THR A 189 0.94 -14.70 6.63
C THR A 189 0.61 -15.63 7.77
N ASN A 190 1.36 -15.57 8.88
CA ASN A 190 1.20 -16.47 10.03
C ASN A 190 0.11 -16.02 11.01
N ILE A 191 -0.38 -14.79 10.91
CA ILE A 191 -1.32 -14.21 11.86
C ILE A 191 -2.75 -14.79 11.74
N ASN A 192 -3.04 -15.57 10.68
CA ASN A 192 -4.38 -16.13 10.47
C ASN A 192 -4.42 -17.67 10.46
N PRO A 193 -4.20 -18.36 11.62
CA PRO A 193 -4.23 -19.82 11.68
C PRO A 193 -5.66 -20.43 11.64
N ARG A 194 -6.73 -19.62 11.61
CA ARG A 194 -8.09 -20.10 11.83
C ARG A 194 -8.88 -20.55 10.60
N SER A 195 -8.43 -20.35 9.40
CA SER A 195 -9.11 -20.95 8.26
C SER A 195 -8.54 -22.35 7.93
N LYS A 196 -8.86 -23.34 8.73
CA LYS A 196 -8.86 -24.73 8.29
C LYS A 196 -9.93 -24.89 7.18
N MET A 197 -9.70 -24.31 6.03
CA MET A 197 -10.44 -24.70 4.85
C MET A 197 -9.76 -25.93 4.24
N LYS A 198 -10.60 -26.94 4.02
CA LYS A 198 -10.29 -28.21 3.38
C LYS A 198 -9.44 -28.00 2.13
N GLU A 199 -8.51 -28.92 1.96
CA GLU A 199 -7.66 -29.19 0.81
C GLU A 199 -8.13 -28.56 -0.51
N SER A 200 -7.72 -27.33 -0.74
CA SER A 200 -7.68 -26.77 -2.07
C SER A 200 -6.45 -27.37 -2.75
N ARG A 201 -6.61 -27.88 -3.95
CA ARG A 201 -5.48 -28.37 -4.75
C ARG A 201 -4.44 -27.24 -4.81
N LYS A 202 -3.22 -27.50 -4.36
CA LYS A 202 -2.08 -26.58 -4.47
C LYS A 202 -1.99 -26.11 -5.92
N ILE A 203 -2.30 -24.85 -6.14
CA ILE A 203 -2.05 -24.21 -7.42
C ILE A 203 -0.55 -23.85 -7.39
N PRO A 204 0.29 -24.42 -8.27
CA PRO A 204 1.68 -24.03 -8.33
C PRO A 204 1.73 -22.51 -8.62
N GLY A 205 2.15 -21.75 -7.64
CA GLY A 205 2.20 -20.30 -7.68
C GLY A 205 3.39 -19.80 -6.89
N MET A 206 3.77 -18.57 -7.19
CA MET A 206 4.84 -17.85 -6.52
C MET A 206 4.26 -16.61 -5.87
N ASN A 207 4.56 -16.40 -4.59
CA ASN A 207 4.31 -15.12 -3.94
C ASN A 207 5.33 -14.10 -4.43
N LEU A 208 4.88 -12.89 -4.66
CA LEU A 208 5.71 -11.81 -5.14
C LEU A 208 5.58 -10.60 -4.23
N SER A 209 6.68 -10.22 -3.57
CA SER A 209 6.78 -9.01 -2.76
C SER A 209 7.67 -7.99 -3.46
N ILE A 210 7.12 -6.82 -3.74
CA ILE A 210 7.81 -5.76 -4.45
C ILE A 210 7.87 -4.52 -3.57
N GLU A 211 9.08 -4.04 -3.27
CA GLU A 211 9.24 -2.72 -2.68
C GLU A 211 8.68 -1.68 -3.63
N ARG A 212 7.80 -0.83 -3.14
CA ARG A 212 7.29 0.31 -3.89
C ARG A 212 7.25 1.54 -3.01
N VAL A 213 7.48 2.68 -3.65
CA VAL A 213 7.31 3.99 -3.05
C VAL A 213 6.30 4.77 -3.85
N GLY A 214 5.56 5.64 -3.18
CA GLY A 214 4.53 6.45 -3.81
C GLY A 214 4.45 7.85 -3.23
N CYS A 215 3.99 8.79 -4.04
CA CYS A 215 3.65 10.14 -3.64
C CYS A 215 2.33 10.53 -4.29
N PHE A 216 1.38 10.97 -3.48
CA PHE A 216 0.01 11.28 -3.84
C PHE A 216 -0.33 12.68 -3.34
N ILE A 217 -0.81 13.55 -4.21
CA ILE A 217 -1.16 14.93 -3.88
C ILE A 217 -2.67 15.10 -4.01
N PHE A 218 -3.31 15.44 -2.89
CA PHE A 218 -4.75 15.60 -2.80
C PHE A 218 -5.14 17.05 -2.55
N SER A 219 -6.30 17.45 -3.07
CA SER A 219 -6.95 18.74 -2.78
C SER A 219 -8.49 18.61 -2.88
N GLN A 220 -9.20 19.68 -2.54
CA GLN A 220 -10.64 19.77 -2.82
C GLN A 220 -10.94 20.29 -4.23
N THR A 221 -9.94 20.85 -4.91
CA THR A 221 -10.11 21.35 -6.28
C THR A 221 -10.14 20.20 -7.28
N THR A 222 -10.62 20.47 -8.49
CA THR A 222 -10.77 19.49 -9.57
C THR A 222 -9.44 18.82 -9.92
N GLY A 223 -9.42 17.49 -9.94
CA GLY A 223 -8.30 16.65 -10.39
C GLY A 223 -8.81 15.52 -11.27
N ASP A 224 -7.87 14.74 -11.82
CA ASP A 224 -8.19 13.65 -12.76
C ASP A 224 -9.02 12.53 -12.13
N LEU A 225 -8.81 12.27 -10.85
CA LEU A 225 -9.53 11.25 -10.11
C LEU A 225 -10.21 11.86 -8.88
N LYS A 226 -11.49 11.56 -8.72
CA LYS A 226 -12.23 11.88 -7.48
C LYS A 226 -12.19 10.67 -6.56
N VAL A 227 -11.82 10.87 -5.30
CA VAL A 227 -11.60 9.80 -4.31
C VAL A 227 -12.44 10.05 -3.07
N ASN A 228 -13.09 9.01 -2.56
CA ASN A 228 -13.84 9.08 -1.32
C ASN A 228 -13.57 7.84 -0.47
N CYS A 229 -13.11 8.03 0.76
CA CYS A 229 -12.88 6.96 1.72
C CYS A 229 -14.18 6.60 2.43
N GLY A 230 -14.57 5.36 2.34
CA GLY A 230 -15.75 4.86 3.04
C GLY A 230 -15.49 4.55 4.53
N PRO A 231 -16.55 4.32 5.31
CA PRO A 231 -16.42 3.92 6.71
C PRO A 231 -15.75 2.54 6.85
N TYR A 232 -15.21 2.26 8.03
CA TYR A 232 -14.81 0.92 8.41
C TYR A 232 -16.03 0.05 8.70
N PHE A 233 -16.03 -1.18 8.23
CA PHE A 233 -17.03 -2.18 8.54
C PHE A 233 -16.40 -3.32 9.35
N SER A 234 -16.94 -3.59 10.52
CA SER A 234 -16.58 -4.78 11.29
C SER A 234 -17.12 -6.05 10.63
N ALA A 235 -16.55 -7.21 10.98
CA ALA A 235 -16.97 -8.51 10.45
C ALA A 235 -18.47 -8.81 10.60
N ASP A 236 -19.08 -8.29 11.67
CA ASP A 236 -20.50 -8.52 12.01
C ASP A 236 -21.45 -7.48 11.41
N SER A 237 -20.93 -6.56 10.60
CA SER A 237 -21.73 -5.44 10.10
C SER A 237 -22.64 -5.84 8.96
N SER A 238 -23.95 -5.95 9.23
CA SER A 238 -25.01 -6.06 8.20
C SER A 238 -25.13 -4.78 7.35
N GLN A 239 -24.51 -3.68 7.78
CA GLN A 239 -24.59 -2.37 7.12
C GLN A 239 -23.84 -2.33 5.79
N TYR A 240 -22.88 -3.23 5.56
CA TYR A 240 -22.14 -3.26 4.29
C TYR A 240 -23.05 -3.49 3.08
N GLN A 241 -24.05 -4.36 3.25
CA GLN A 241 -25.00 -4.66 2.17
C GLN A 241 -25.86 -3.46 1.77
N LYS A 242 -26.02 -2.47 2.67
CA LYS A 242 -26.79 -1.23 2.39
C LYS A 242 -26.00 -0.19 1.61
N ASN A 243 -24.65 -0.26 1.66
CA ASN A 243 -23.76 0.70 1.01
C ASN A 243 -23.25 0.21 -0.36
N TYR A 244 -23.95 -0.77 -0.94
CA TYR A 244 -23.66 -1.20 -2.31
C TYR A 244 -24.14 -0.13 -3.29
N ALA A 245 -23.22 0.48 -4.00
CA ALA A 245 -23.52 1.40 -5.08
C ALA A 245 -23.62 0.60 -6.39
N SER A 246 -24.73 0.74 -7.08
CA SER A 246 -25.01 0.01 -8.33
C SER A 246 -24.13 0.46 -9.51
N ASP A 247 -23.46 1.59 -9.39
CA ASP A 247 -22.57 2.20 -10.36
C ASP A 247 -21.10 1.70 -10.30
N ILE A 248 -20.80 0.77 -9.38
CA ILE A 248 -19.45 0.19 -9.29
C ILE A 248 -19.22 -0.77 -10.45
N VAL A 249 -18.27 -0.42 -11.30
CA VAL A 249 -17.90 -1.19 -12.49
C VAL A 249 -16.83 -2.25 -12.19
N LEU A 250 -15.91 -1.92 -11.28
CA LEU A 250 -14.75 -2.75 -10.95
C LEU A 250 -14.47 -2.70 -9.45
N VAL A 251 -14.18 -3.86 -8.88
CA VAL A 251 -13.73 -3.97 -7.49
C VAL A 251 -12.29 -4.46 -7.48
N ALA A 252 -11.39 -3.59 -7.04
CA ALA A 252 -10.02 -3.94 -6.75
C ALA A 252 -9.91 -4.40 -5.28
N PHE A 253 -9.09 -5.39 -5.01
CA PHE A 253 -8.90 -5.89 -3.65
C PHE A 253 -7.47 -6.41 -3.44
N SER A 254 -7.10 -6.54 -2.17
CA SER A 254 -5.88 -7.20 -1.73
C SER A 254 -6.26 -8.27 -0.71
N GLY A 255 -5.82 -9.50 -0.91
CA GLY A 255 -6.15 -10.63 -0.06
C GLY A 255 -7.00 -11.70 -0.76
N ARG A 256 -7.77 -12.48 -0.01
CA ARG A 256 -8.54 -13.59 -0.59
C ARG A 256 -9.88 -13.10 -1.16
N ALA A 257 -10.18 -13.46 -2.39
CA ALA A 257 -11.47 -13.15 -3.04
C ALA A 257 -12.67 -13.67 -2.23
N SER A 258 -12.53 -14.82 -1.57
CA SER A 258 -13.58 -15.39 -0.71
C SER A 258 -13.97 -14.50 0.47
N SER A 259 -13.06 -13.65 0.94
CA SER A 259 -13.33 -12.70 2.03
C SER A 259 -14.24 -11.55 1.61
N ILE A 260 -14.24 -11.20 0.33
CA ILE A 260 -14.99 -10.05 -0.19
C ILE A 260 -16.25 -10.43 -0.99
N THR A 261 -16.29 -11.65 -1.57
CA THR A 261 -17.44 -12.12 -2.38
C THR A 261 -18.78 -12.03 -1.65
N PRO A 262 -18.90 -12.33 -0.34
CA PRO A 262 -20.17 -12.22 0.39
C PRO A 262 -20.75 -10.81 0.44
N PHE A 263 -19.94 -9.79 0.15
CA PHE A 263 -20.36 -8.41 0.22
C PHE A 263 -21.02 -7.88 -1.06
N PHE A 264 -21.07 -8.69 -2.14
CA PHE A 264 -21.65 -8.28 -3.42
C PHE A 264 -22.91 -9.05 -3.75
N LYS A 265 -23.99 -8.35 -4.09
CA LYS A 265 -25.26 -8.95 -4.52
C LYS A 265 -25.32 -9.24 -6.02
N HIS A 266 -24.47 -8.60 -6.82
CA HIS A 266 -24.44 -8.72 -8.28
C HIS A 266 -23.04 -9.14 -8.75
N PRO A 267 -22.92 -9.79 -9.90
CA PRO A 267 -21.61 -10.11 -10.48
C PRO A 267 -20.87 -8.83 -10.81
N VAL A 268 -19.78 -8.58 -10.11
CA VAL A 268 -18.87 -7.44 -10.32
C VAL A 268 -17.54 -7.96 -10.83
N LYS A 269 -16.90 -7.22 -11.71
CA LYS A 269 -15.54 -7.54 -12.16
C LYS A 269 -14.57 -7.38 -10.98
N LEU A 270 -13.83 -8.44 -10.68
CA LEU A 270 -12.86 -8.46 -9.58
C LEU A 270 -11.44 -8.32 -10.11
N LEU A 271 -10.64 -7.49 -9.44
CA LEU A 271 -9.23 -7.28 -9.71
C LEU A 271 -8.43 -7.57 -8.44
N ASP A 272 -7.73 -8.68 -8.44
CA ASP A 272 -6.77 -9.00 -7.39
C ASP A 272 -5.46 -8.24 -7.64
N LEU A 273 -5.20 -7.23 -6.80
CA LEU A 273 -4.03 -6.36 -6.94
C LEU A 273 -2.72 -7.10 -6.67
N GLU A 274 -2.70 -7.98 -5.67
CA GLU A 274 -1.49 -8.73 -5.32
C GLU A 274 -1.15 -9.79 -6.37
N LYS A 275 -2.15 -10.48 -6.88
CA LYS A 275 -1.95 -11.46 -7.95
C LYS A 275 -1.47 -10.81 -9.23
N LYS A 276 -1.96 -9.60 -9.54
CA LYS A 276 -1.62 -8.90 -10.79
C LYS A 276 -0.30 -8.15 -10.71
N TYR A 277 -0.02 -7.49 -9.57
CA TYR A 277 1.09 -6.55 -9.44
C TYR A 277 2.13 -6.95 -8.39
N GLY A 278 1.91 -8.01 -7.64
CA GLY A 278 2.69 -8.35 -6.46
C GLY A 278 2.29 -7.55 -5.23
N SER A 279 2.54 -8.09 -4.04
CA SER A 279 2.27 -7.43 -2.77
C SER A 279 3.23 -6.27 -2.55
N SER A 280 2.72 -5.13 -2.12
CA SER A 280 3.48 -3.92 -1.79
C SER A 280 3.00 -3.27 -0.49
N GLY A 281 2.55 -4.10 0.46
CA GLY A 281 2.12 -3.65 1.79
C GLY A 281 1.15 -2.47 1.71
N CYS A 282 1.45 -1.38 2.42
CA CYS A 282 0.61 -0.19 2.46
C CYS A 282 0.42 0.51 1.10
N ILE A 283 1.29 0.27 0.12
CA ILE A 283 1.18 0.87 -1.23
C ILE A 283 0.28 0.04 -2.15
N THR A 284 -0.04 -1.21 -1.80
CA THR A 284 -0.89 -2.09 -2.62
C THR A 284 -2.21 -1.43 -3.05
N PRO A 285 -2.95 -0.69 -2.20
CA PRO A 285 -4.21 -0.05 -2.62
C PRO A 285 -4.04 0.96 -3.74
N ALA A 286 -2.92 1.69 -3.79
CA ALA A 286 -2.64 2.67 -4.84
C ALA A 286 -2.44 2.03 -6.22
N LEU A 287 -2.19 0.72 -6.29
CA LEU A 287 -2.11 -0.02 -7.55
C LEU A 287 -3.45 -0.05 -8.29
N SER A 288 -4.56 0.21 -7.63
CA SER A 288 -5.86 0.42 -8.26
C SER A 288 -5.86 1.64 -9.16
N TRP A 289 -5.27 2.76 -8.73
CA TRP A 289 -5.08 3.95 -9.56
C TRP A 289 -4.10 3.71 -10.70
N HIS A 290 -2.99 3.02 -10.42
CA HIS A 290 -2.06 2.60 -11.48
C HIS A 290 -2.78 1.77 -12.55
N HIS A 291 -3.70 0.90 -12.14
CA HIS A 291 -4.52 0.11 -13.06
C HIS A 291 -5.44 0.98 -13.92
N ILE A 292 -6.08 2.01 -13.35
CA ILE A 292 -6.92 2.95 -14.10
C ILE A 292 -6.10 3.65 -15.19
N PHE A 293 -4.96 4.22 -14.82
CA PHE A 293 -4.10 4.95 -15.77
C PHE A 293 -3.50 4.04 -16.85
N GLN A 294 -3.04 2.85 -16.46
CA GLN A 294 -2.42 1.89 -17.39
C GLN A 294 -3.39 1.42 -18.48
N HIS A 295 -4.68 1.31 -18.17
CA HIS A 295 -5.70 0.83 -19.11
C HIS A 295 -6.53 1.96 -19.71
N ALA A 296 -6.19 3.20 -19.43
CA ALA A 296 -6.88 4.40 -19.94
C ALA A 296 -8.41 4.30 -19.80
N PHE A 297 -8.91 3.79 -18.68
CA PHE A 297 -10.34 3.74 -18.41
C PHE A 297 -10.94 5.13 -18.45
N LYS A 298 -12.09 5.27 -19.09
CA LYS A 298 -12.82 6.55 -19.16
C LYS A 298 -14.23 6.36 -18.64
N GLY A 299 -14.52 7.10 -17.59
CA GLY A 299 -15.83 7.10 -16.96
C GLY A 299 -16.16 5.80 -16.23
N GLY A 300 -16.34 5.89 -14.95
CA GLY A 300 -16.67 4.75 -14.09
C GLY A 300 -16.32 4.96 -12.63
N ARG A 301 -16.72 4.00 -11.82
CA ARG A 301 -16.40 3.95 -10.41
C ARG A 301 -15.74 2.63 -10.07
N MET A 302 -14.56 2.72 -9.48
CA MET A 302 -13.84 1.56 -8.93
C MET A 302 -13.87 1.63 -7.40
N ARG A 303 -14.20 0.53 -6.76
CA ARG A 303 -14.05 0.37 -5.32
C ARG A 303 -12.80 -0.44 -5.02
N THR A 304 -11.92 0.08 -4.17
CA THR A 304 -10.76 -0.65 -3.66
C THR A 304 -11.01 -1.07 -2.23
N ILE A 305 -10.96 -2.38 -1.97
CA ILE A 305 -11.32 -3.00 -0.69
C ILE A 305 -10.10 -3.66 -0.07
N LEU A 306 -9.89 -3.43 1.22
CA LEU A 306 -8.90 -4.11 2.03
C LEU A 306 -9.57 -4.78 3.21
N PRO A 307 -9.60 -6.11 3.27
CA PRO A 307 -9.99 -6.83 4.47
C PRO A 307 -8.90 -6.70 5.54
N ASP A 308 -9.30 -6.62 6.78
CA ASP A 308 -8.39 -6.67 7.92
C ASP A 308 -8.28 -8.11 8.51
N HIS A 309 -7.44 -8.26 9.53
CA HIS A 309 -7.20 -9.55 10.20
C HIS A 309 -8.41 -10.05 11.00
N ASN A 310 -9.30 -9.17 11.41
CA ASN A 310 -10.47 -9.49 12.23
C ASN A 310 -11.71 -9.76 11.37
N GLY A 311 -11.56 -9.81 10.05
CA GLY A 311 -12.66 -10.01 9.10
C GLY A 311 -13.45 -8.74 8.81
N GLY A 312 -13.04 -7.60 9.35
CA GLY A 312 -13.55 -6.30 8.94
C GLY A 312 -12.95 -5.85 7.61
N LEU A 313 -13.41 -4.72 7.11
CA LEU A 313 -12.89 -4.17 5.88
C LEU A 313 -12.89 -2.65 5.86
N THR A 314 -11.95 -2.11 5.11
CA THR A 314 -11.86 -0.70 4.72
C THR A 314 -11.94 -0.60 3.22
N TYR A 315 -12.41 0.53 2.71
CA TYR A 315 -12.45 0.76 1.28
C TYR A 315 -12.39 2.25 0.94
N PHE A 316 -12.07 2.51 -0.30
CA PHE A 316 -12.29 3.81 -0.94
C PHE A 316 -12.84 3.61 -2.35
N ASP A 317 -13.59 4.61 -2.79
CA ASP A 317 -14.12 4.68 -4.15
C ASP A 317 -13.35 5.71 -4.95
N THR A 318 -13.12 5.40 -6.21
CA THR A 318 -12.45 6.28 -7.18
C THR A 318 -13.35 6.42 -8.40
N TRP A 319 -13.69 7.67 -8.75
CA TRP A 319 -14.34 8.03 -10.02
C TRP A 319 -13.28 8.56 -10.98
N TYR A 320 -13.34 8.09 -12.21
CA TYR A 320 -12.37 8.38 -13.27
C TYR A 320 -13.03 8.63 -14.64
#